data_34065f1f023bd2711a51d9d10fe9d5ff
#
_entry.id   34065f1f023bd2711a51d9d10fe9d5ff
#
_cell.length_a   1.000
_cell.length_b   1.000
_cell.length_c   1.000
_cell.angle_alpha   90.00
_cell.angle_beta   90.00
_cell.angle_gamma   90.00
#
_symmetry.space_group_name_H-M   'P 1'
#
loop_
_entity.id
_entity.type
_entity.pdbx_description
1 polymer ?
#
loop_
_entity_poly.entity_id
_entity_poly.type
_entity_poly.pdbx_seq_one_letter_code
_entity_poly.pdbx_strand_id
1 'polypeptide(L)'
;EFDLPTIMGYMHAIQDNAADTVSRMLDRIIAKHGIENIHCVDHMDDGSAICLHLRKNQENGKIIFDFTGTSPQAYNNLNAPHAITYSAIIYCLRCMVDEDIPLNQGCIRPIEVVIPKSSLLDPDSGCAVVGGNVCTSQRVTDTILKAFHVMADSQGCCNNFTFGNDGFGYYETIAGGHGASAHWSGVSGIQTNMTNTRITDAEVFEKRYPIILRDFSIRDNSGGNGLFKGGNGVRREIEFRIPVNASILSERRAIAPHGMEGGEDGSRGVNLWIRNVGDKKQVINIGGKASVDVSSGDRIIILTPGGGGWGEPSAHTPESQRKKVVYPVGAGSLSIRKKQQYE
;
A
#
# COMPACT_ATOMS: atom_id res chain seq x y z
N GLU A 1 -1.60 -21.67 -39.58
CA GLU A 1 -2.48 -21.89 -38.43
C GLU A 1 -2.00 -23.15 -37.69
N PHE A 2 -2.03 -23.14 -36.38
CA PHE A 2 -1.55 -24.25 -35.55
C PHE A 2 -2.72 -25.16 -35.16
N ASP A 3 -2.49 -26.47 -35.09
CA ASP A 3 -3.46 -27.43 -34.58
C ASP A 3 -3.58 -27.36 -33.00
N LEU A 4 -4.65 -27.95 -32.47
CA LEU A 4 -4.93 -27.93 -31.05
C LEU A 4 -3.79 -28.58 -30.20
N PRO A 5 -3.23 -29.75 -30.56
CA PRO A 5 -2.10 -30.32 -29.82
C PRO A 5 -0.89 -29.40 -29.74
N THR A 6 -0.55 -28.72 -30.84
CA THR A 6 0.55 -27.77 -30.89
C THR A 6 0.30 -26.59 -29.95
N ILE A 7 -0.90 -25.98 -29.98
CA ILE A 7 -1.29 -24.86 -29.07
C ILE A 7 -1.21 -25.31 -27.63
N MET A 8 -1.75 -26.46 -27.28
CA MET A 8 -1.70 -27.01 -25.91
C MET A 8 -0.26 -27.27 -25.46
N GLY A 9 0.60 -27.77 -26.37
CA GLY A 9 2.02 -27.95 -26.10
C GLY A 9 2.72 -26.64 -25.74
N TYR A 10 2.48 -25.56 -26.51
CA TYR A 10 3.03 -24.23 -26.17
C TYR A 10 2.49 -23.66 -24.85
N MET A 11 1.19 -23.84 -24.56
CA MET A 11 0.61 -23.41 -23.29
C MET A 11 1.28 -24.08 -22.08
N HIS A 12 1.56 -25.38 -22.17
CA HIS A 12 2.29 -26.11 -21.14
C HIS A 12 3.75 -25.63 -21.04
N ALA A 13 4.44 -25.49 -22.18
CA ALA A 13 5.83 -25.02 -22.20
C ALA A 13 6.01 -23.62 -21.59
N ILE A 14 5.07 -22.70 -21.82
CA ILE A 14 5.07 -21.36 -21.20
C ILE A 14 4.92 -21.46 -19.67
N GLN A 15 4.04 -22.34 -19.19
CA GLN A 15 3.89 -22.57 -17.75
C GLN A 15 5.12 -23.24 -17.13
N ASP A 16 5.71 -24.22 -17.82
CA ASP A 16 6.92 -24.89 -17.37
C ASP A 16 8.09 -23.91 -17.27
N ASN A 17 8.29 -23.08 -18.29
CA ASN A 17 9.30 -22.01 -18.27
C ASN A 17 9.10 -21.03 -17.10
N ALA A 18 7.88 -20.62 -16.83
CA ALA A 18 7.58 -19.75 -15.70
C ALA A 18 7.87 -20.43 -14.36
N ALA A 19 7.52 -21.71 -14.21
CA ALA A 19 7.79 -22.48 -13.00
C ALA A 19 9.29 -22.65 -12.76
N ASP A 20 10.05 -23.01 -13.77
CA ASP A 20 11.51 -23.19 -13.68
C ASP A 20 12.21 -21.86 -13.34
N THR A 21 11.78 -20.77 -13.93
CA THR A 21 12.35 -19.44 -13.67
C THR A 21 12.09 -18.99 -12.24
N VAL A 22 10.86 -19.15 -11.74
CA VAL A 22 10.54 -18.85 -10.34
C VAL A 22 11.29 -19.77 -9.38
N SER A 23 11.40 -21.07 -9.69
CA SER A 23 12.18 -22.01 -8.86
C SER A 23 13.64 -21.57 -8.74
N ARG A 24 14.31 -21.27 -9.88
CA ARG A 24 15.71 -20.80 -9.87
C ARG A 24 15.87 -19.48 -9.09
N MET A 25 14.91 -18.57 -9.18
CA MET A 25 14.91 -17.32 -8.42
C MET A 25 14.82 -17.59 -6.91
N LEU A 26 13.86 -18.44 -6.49
CA LEU A 26 13.69 -18.82 -5.08
C LEU A 26 14.94 -19.51 -4.52
N ASP A 27 15.54 -20.45 -5.25
CA ASP A 27 16.77 -21.13 -4.84
C ASP A 27 17.94 -20.13 -4.67
N ARG A 28 18.07 -19.13 -5.56
CA ARG A 28 19.08 -18.05 -5.43
C ARG A 28 18.87 -17.21 -4.17
N ILE A 29 17.64 -16.82 -3.87
CA ILE A 29 17.32 -16.03 -2.68
C ILE A 29 17.58 -16.84 -1.41
N ILE A 30 17.19 -18.12 -1.38
CA ILE A 30 17.42 -19.01 -0.26
C ILE A 30 18.93 -19.18 -0.01
N ALA A 31 19.70 -19.41 -1.06
CA ALA A 31 21.15 -19.55 -0.94
C ALA A 31 21.83 -18.26 -0.43
N LYS A 32 21.33 -17.10 -0.83
CA LYS A 32 21.88 -15.79 -0.42
C LYS A 32 21.55 -15.42 1.03
N HIS A 33 20.35 -15.71 1.50
CA HIS A 33 19.85 -15.24 2.79
C HIS A 33 19.73 -16.34 3.85
N GLY A 34 20.05 -17.60 3.53
CA GLY A 34 20.00 -18.71 4.48
C GLY A 34 18.59 -19.05 4.94
N ILE A 35 17.60 -19.01 4.05
CA ILE A 35 16.18 -19.17 4.37
C ILE A 35 15.87 -20.63 4.72
N GLU A 36 16.16 -21.06 5.94
CA GLU A 36 15.61 -22.31 6.47
C GLU A 36 14.27 -22.08 7.20
N ASN A 37 14.05 -20.87 7.75
CA ASN A 37 12.84 -20.57 8.52
C ASN A 37 12.68 -19.05 8.70
N ILE A 38 11.99 -18.37 7.80
CA ILE A 38 11.69 -16.94 7.93
C ILE A 38 10.31 -16.77 8.54
N HIS A 39 10.25 -15.94 9.59
CA HIS A 39 9.00 -15.49 10.19
C HIS A 39 8.88 -13.98 10.06
N CYS A 40 7.82 -13.51 9.44
CA CYS A 40 7.50 -12.09 9.30
C CYS A 40 6.06 -11.83 9.77
N VAL A 41 5.89 -10.79 10.55
CA VAL A 41 4.57 -10.32 11.00
C VAL A 41 4.42 -8.85 10.67
N ASP A 42 3.26 -8.49 10.14
CA ASP A 42 2.85 -7.09 9.99
C ASP A 42 1.42 -6.91 10.52
N HIS A 43 1.03 -5.69 10.84
CA HIS A 43 -0.25 -5.38 11.47
C HIS A 43 -1.05 -4.37 10.66
N MET A 44 -2.35 -4.57 10.57
CA MET A 44 -3.31 -3.58 10.09
C MET A 44 -3.52 -2.51 11.18
N ASP A 45 -4.09 -1.37 10.81
CA ASP A 45 -4.33 -0.26 11.75
C ASP A 45 -5.31 -0.61 12.89
N ASP A 46 -6.12 -1.64 12.73
CA ASP A 46 -7.02 -2.18 13.77
C ASP A 46 -6.35 -3.19 14.70
N GLY A 47 -5.06 -3.47 14.50
CA GLY A 47 -4.29 -4.44 15.27
C GLY A 47 -4.34 -5.87 14.73
N SER A 48 -5.13 -6.16 13.69
CA SER A 48 -5.12 -7.47 13.05
C SER A 48 -3.72 -7.79 12.50
N ALA A 49 -3.21 -8.98 12.78
CA ALA A 49 -1.89 -9.43 12.34
C ALA A 49 -1.98 -10.25 11.06
N ILE A 50 -1.02 -10.06 10.16
CA ILE A 50 -0.72 -10.96 9.04
C ILE A 50 0.61 -11.62 9.36
N CYS A 51 0.59 -12.93 9.54
CA CYS A 51 1.78 -13.74 9.82
C CYS A 51 2.18 -14.49 8.56
N LEU A 52 3.48 -14.55 8.28
CA LEU A 52 4.05 -15.33 7.18
C LEU A 52 5.25 -16.11 7.68
N HIS A 53 5.20 -17.43 7.51
CA HIS A 53 6.32 -18.32 7.68
C HIS A 53 6.74 -18.88 6.33
N LEU A 54 7.98 -18.63 5.93
CA LEU A 54 8.58 -19.22 4.73
C LEU A 54 9.48 -20.36 5.15
N ARG A 55 9.27 -21.54 4.56
CA ARG A 55 10.11 -22.71 4.80
C ARG A 55 10.19 -23.59 3.56
N LYS A 56 11.27 -24.35 3.41
CA LYS A 56 11.42 -25.31 2.32
C LYS A 56 10.78 -26.64 2.71
N ASN A 57 9.91 -27.18 1.86
CA ASN A 57 9.42 -28.54 1.98
C ASN A 57 10.54 -29.50 1.59
N GLN A 58 10.99 -30.33 2.54
CA GLN A 58 12.12 -31.24 2.35
C GLN A 58 11.79 -32.44 1.44
N GLU A 59 10.51 -32.75 1.25
CA GLU A 59 10.07 -33.91 0.44
C GLU A 59 10.05 -33.58 -1.05
N ASN A 60 9.57 -32.37 -1.42
CA ASN A 60 9.35 -32.00 -2.81
C ASN A 60 10.11 -30.73 -3.25
N GLY A 61 10.88 -30.12 -2.36
CA GLY A 61 11.73 -28.95 -2.62
C GLY A 61 10.98 -27.64 -2.78
N LYS A 62 9.65 -27.59 -2.70
CA LYS A 62 8.85 -26.38 -2.84
C LYS A 62 9.01 -25.44 -1.64
N ILE A 63 8.79 -24.15 -1.86
CA ILE A 63 8.73 -23.18 -0.78
C ILE A 63 7.30 -23.06 -0.28
N ILE A 64 7.11 -23.23 1.02
CA ILE A 64 5.84 -23.13 1.69
C ILE A 64 5.65 -21.70 2.18
N PHE A 65 4.59 -21.03 1.72
CA PHE A 65 4.09 -19.76 2.23
C PHE A 65 2.98 -20.08 3.25
N ASP A 66 3.34 -20.14 4.51
CA ASP A 66 2.44 -20.52 5.59
C ASP A 66 1.97 -19.27 6.36
N PHE A 67 0.69 -18.94 6.22
CA PHE A 67 0.04 -17.80 6.89
C PHE A 67 -0.61 -18.18 8.23
N THR A 68 -0.28 -19.34 8.79
CA THR A 68 -0.75 -19.76 10.12
C THR A 68 -0.30 -18.74 11.17
N GLY A 69 -1.24 -18.34 12.05
CA GLY A 69 -1.05 -17.27 13.03
C GLY A 69 -1.61 -15.92 12.60
N THR A 70 -2.05 -15.79 11.34
CA THR A 70 -2.83 -14.62 10.90
C THR A 70 -4.12 -14.53 11.72
N SER A 71 -4.47 -13.29 12.07
CA SER A 71 -5.67 -13.00 12.88
C SER A 71 -6.94 -13.63 12.31
N PRO A 72 -7.92 -13.98 13.16
CA PRO A 72 -9.25 -14.39 12.73
C PRO A 72 -9.90 -13.35 11.81
N GLN A 73 -10.90 -13.77 11.05
CA GLN A 73 -11.71 -12.88 10.24
C GLN A 73 -12.26 -11.72 11.10
N ALA A 74 -12.23 -10.52 10.51
CA ALA A 74 -12.64 -9.30 11.18
C ALA A 74 -14.13 -8.99 10.95
N TYR A 75 -14.76 -8.29 11.88
CA TYR A 75 -16.12 -7.77 11.72
C TYR A 75 -16.21 -6.55 10.80
N ASN A 76 -15.05 -6.02 10.38
CA ASN A 76 -14.95 -4.93 9.42
C ASN A 76 -14.77 -5.44 7.98
N ASN A 77 -14.49 -4.56 7.03
CA ASN A 77 -14.38 -4.89 5.61
C ASN A 77 -12.95 -5.23 5.12
N LEU A 78 -12.00 -5.47 6.03
CA LEU A 78 -10.60 -5.75 5.68
C LEU A 78 -10.33 -7.22 5.32
N ASN A 79 -11.30 -8.11 5.49
CA ASN A 79 -11.11 -9.51 5.14
C ASN A 79 -10.78 -9.65 3.66
N ALA A 80 -9.85 -10.55 3.34
CA ALA A 80 -9.40 -10.81 1.98
C ALA A 80 -9.69 -12.26 1.60
N PRO A 81 -10.50 -12.55 0.57
CA PRO A 81 -10.62 -13.89 0.05
C PRO A 81 -9.26 -14.46 -0.35
N HIS A 82 -9.05 -15.76 -0.22
CA HIS A 82 -7.75 -16.40 -0.48
C HIS A 82 -7.16 -16.05 -1.86
N ALA A 83 -7.99 -15.79 -2.86
CA ALA A 83 -7.54 -15.35 -4.19
C ALA A 83 -6.74 -14.05 -4.15
N ILE A 84 -7.03 -13.14 -3.21
CA ILE A 84 -6.26 -11.90 -3.00
C ILE A 84 -4.84 -12.20 -2.52
N THR A 85 -4.71 -13.15 -1.57
CA THR A 85 -3.40 -13.60 -1.07
C THR A 85 -2.58 -14.24 -2.19
N TYR A 86 -3.17 -15.11 -3.01
CA TYR A 86 -2.52 -15.67 -4.20
C TYR A 86 -2.08 -14.60 -5.19
N SER A 87 -2.91 -13.59 -5.44
CA SER A 87 -2.58 -12.47 -6.33
C SER A 87 -1.38 -11.68 -5.82
N ALA A 88 -1.32 -11.40 -4.50
CA ALA A 88 -0.18 -10.73 -3.88
C ALA A 88 1.11 -11.57 -3.96
N ILE A 89 1.03 -12.88 -3.73
CA ILE A 89 2.17 -13.79 -3.88
C ILE A 89 2.70 -13.77 -5.32
N ILE A 90 1.82 -13.94 -6.30
CA ILE A 90 2.20 -13.95 -7.72
C ILE A 90 2.85 -12.61 -8.11
N TYR A 91 2.29 -11.49 -7.65
CA TYR A 91 2.86 -10.16 -7.85
C TYR A 91 4.29 -10.08 -7.30
N CYS A 92 4.51 -10.48 -6.03
CA CYS A 92 5.82 -10.44 -5.41
C CYS A 92 6.83 -11.34 -6.14
N LEU A 93 6.45 -12.58 -6.48
CA LEU A 93 7.30 -13.48 -7.24
C LEU A 93 7.71 -12.87 -8.60
N ARG A 94 6.77 -12.25 -9.30
CA ARG A 94 7.03 -11.57 -10.56
C ARG A 94 7.98 -10.36 -10.41
N CYS A 95 7.85 -9.57 -9.34
CA CYS A 95 8.76 -8.46 -9.04
C CYS A 95 10.20 -8.92 -8.75
N MET A 96 10.38 -10.13 -8.24
CA MET A 96 11.69 -10.69 -7.88
C MET A 96 12.37 -11.45 -9.03
N VAL A 97 11.63 -11.85 -10.06
CA VAL A 97 12.18 -12.53 -11.24
C VAL A 97 12.88 -11.52 -12.14
N ASP A 98 14.14 -11.78 -12.46
CA ASP A 98 14.99 -10.94 -13.33
C ASP A 98 14.97 -11.40 -14.81
N GLU A 99 13.88 -12.05 -15.21
CA GLU A 99 13.67 -12.56 -16.57
C GLU A 99 12.27 -12.13 -17.05
N ASP A 100 12.14 -11.87 -18.35
CA ASP A 100 10.82 -11.56 -18.95
C ASP A 100 10.05 -12.86 -19.20
N ILE A 101 9.17 -13.19 -18.25
CA ILE A 101 8.26 -14.32 -18.35
C ILE A 101 6.80 -13.83 -18.34
N PRO A 102 5.90 -14.43 -19.14
CA PRO A 102 4.49 -14.09 -19.06
C PRO A 102 3.87 -14.53 -17.73
N LEU A 103 2.97 -13.71 -17.20
CA LEU A 103 2.21 -14.04 -16.01
C LEU A 103 1.26 -15.19 -16.29
N ASN A 104 1.44 -16.31 -15.60
CA ASN A 104 0.58 -17.49 -15.70
C ASN A 104 0.67 -18.35 -14.44
N GLN A 105 -0.11 -19.43 -14.38
CA GLN A 105 -0.14 -20.35 -13.22
C GLN A 105 1.19 -21.09 -12.98
N GLY A 106 2.09 -21.14 -13.94
CA GLY A 106 3.43 -21.69 -13.73
C GLY A 106 4.18 -20.97 -12.61
N CYS A 107 3.95 -19.66 -12.43
CA CYS A 107 4.61 -18.87 -11.38
C CYS A 107 4.36 -19.41 -9.95
N ILE A 108 3.23 -20.09 -9.70
CA ILE A 108 2.89 -20.63 -8.37
C ILE A 108 3.17 -22.14 -8.22
N ARG A 109 3.56 -22.84 -9.28
CA ARG A 109 3.83 -24.28 -9.22
C ARG A 109 5.01 -24.67 -8.29
N PRO A 110 6.08 -23.83 -8.16
CA PRO A 110 7.19 -24.09 -7.23
C PRO A 110 6.89 -23.84 -5.76
N ILE A 111 5.69 -23.38 -5.43
CA ILE A 111 5.32 -23.03 -4.04
C ILE A 111 4.12 -23.84 -3.55
N GLU A 112 3.98 -23.86 -2.24
CA GLU A 112 2.78 -24.30 -1.53
C GLU A 112 2.26 -23.14 -0.69
N VAL A 113 0.95 -22.98 -0.59
CA VAL A 113 0.33 -21.88 0.18
C VAL A 113 -0.61 -22.45 1.21
N VAL A 114 -0.38 -22.13 2.47
CA VAL A 114 -1.22 -22.51 3.60
C VAL A 114 -1.90 -21.27 4.17
N ILE A 115 -3.21 -21.19 4.08
CA ILE A 115 -4.01 -20.07 4.60
C ILE A 115 -5.03 -20.64 5.59
N PRO A 116 -5.03 -20.20 6.86
CA PRO A 116 -5.99 -20.66 7.87
C PRO A 116 -7.43 -20.30 7.47
N LYS A 117 -8.34 -21.23 7.61
CA LYS A 117 -9.79 -21.00 7.45
C LYS A 117 -10.31 -20.03 8.50
N SER A 118 -11.38 -19.29 8.17
CA SER A 118 -12.01 -18.29 9.03
C SER A 118 -11.01 -17.25 9.56
N SER A 119 -9.96 -16.97 8.78
CA SER A 119 -8.96 -15.94 9.06
C SER A 119 -9.21 -14.69 8.22
N LEU A 120 -8.47 -13.63 8.52
CA LEU A 120 -8.44 -12.38 7.73
C LEU A 120 -8.17 -12.64 6.24
N LEU A 121 -7.42 -13.70 5.90
CA LEU A 121 -6.97 -14.04 4.53
C LEU A 121 -7.79 -15.17 3.86
N ASP A 122 -8.72 -15.79 4.58
CA ASP A 122 -9.69 -16.76 4.04
C ASP A 122 -10.97 -16.73 4.89
N PRO A 123 -11.74 -15.62 4.82
CA PRO A 123 -12.94 -15.44 5.65
C PRO A 123 -14.08 -16.34 5.20
N ASP A 124 -15.00 -16.59 6.12
CA ASP A 124 -16.24 -17.30 5.86
C ASP A 124 -17.15 -16.52 4.89
N SER A 125 -18.05 -17.25 4.23
CA SER A 125 -19.07 -16.64 3.37
C SER A 125 -19.94 -15.65 4.15
N GLY A 126 -20.13 -14.46 3.57
CA GLY A 126 -20.91 -13.38 4.19
C GLY A 126 -20.09 -12.31 4.91
N CYS A 127 -18.79 -12.52 5.11
CA CYS A 127 -17.91 -11.46 5.63
C CYS A 127 -17.72 -10.32 4.62
N ALA A 128 -17.61 -9.09 5.12
CA ALA A 128 -17.29 -7.94 4.29
C ALA A 128 -15.82 -7.98 3.84
N VAL A 129 -15.56 -7.79 2.54
CA VAL A 129 -14.24 -8.06 1.93
C VAL A 129 -13.71 -6.90 1.07
N VAL A 130 -14.42 -5.77 0.92
CA VAL A 130 -14.04 -4.69 0.00
C VAL A 130 -12.66 -4.10 0.33
N GLY A 131 -12.32 -3.96 1.60
CA GLY A 131 -11.02 -3.49 2.07
C GLY A 131 -9.89 -4.49 1.85
N GLY A 132 -10.21 -5.77 1.69
CA GLY A 132 -9.25 -6.83 1.39
C GLY A 132 -8.49 -6.56 0.11
N ASN A 133 -9.19 -6.16 -0.93
CA ASN A 133 -8.59 -5.88 -2.24
C ASN A 133 -7.72 -4.61 -2.23
N VAL A 134 -8.05 -3.58 -1.46
CA VAL A 134 -7.43 -2.25 -1.55
C VAL A 134 -6.51 -1.91 -0.36
N CYS A 135 -6.59 -2.67 0.74
CA CYS A 135 -5.77 -2.48 1.93
C CYS A 135 -5.00 -3.74 2.31
N THR A 136 -5.70 -4.86 2.57
CA THR A 136 -5.06 -6.10 3.03
C THR A 136 -4.12 -6.69 1.98
N SER A 137 -4.46 -6.63 0.68
CA SER A 137 -3.58 -7.05 -0.40
C SER A 137 -2.23 -6.32 -0.39
N GLN A 138 -2.24 -5.02 -0.16
CA GLN A 138 -1.04 -4.19 -0.05
C GLN A 138 -0.20 -4.61 1.16
N ARG A 139 -0.85 -4.91 2.30
CA ARG A 139 -0.16 -5.35 3.50
C ARG A 139 0.47 -6.74 3.33
N VAL A 140 -0.24 -7.68 2.70
CA VAL A 140 0.30 -9.00 2.35
C VAL A 140 1.53 -8.85 1.44
N THR A 141 1.47 -7.96 0.46
CA THR A 141 2.60 -7.67 -0.43
C THR A 141 3.81 -7.12 0.34
N ASP A 142 3.60 -6.10 1.20
CA ASP A 142 4.66 -5.56 2.06
C ASP A 142 5.28 -6.66 2.94
N THR A 143 4.44 -7.51 3.56
CA THR A 143 4.88 -8.63 4.40
C THR A 143 5.76 -9.62 3.62
N ILE A 144 5.38 -9.98 2.39
CA ILE A 144 6.15 -10.91 1.55
C ILE A 144 7.48 -10.29 1.12
N LEU A 145 7.47 -9.07 0.58
CA LEU A 145 8.69 -8.39 0.11
C LEU A 145 9.68 -8.15 1.26
N LYS A 146 9.17 -7.83 2.45
CA LYS A 146 9.97 -7.73 3.67
C LYS A 146 10.55 -9.07 4.10
N ALA A 147 9.77 -10.15 4.07
CA ALA A 147 10.24 -11.49 4.39
C ALA A 147 11.39 -11.95 3.48
N PHE A 148 11.37 -11.56 2.22
CA PHE A 148 12.45 -11.84 1.27
C PHE A 148 13.58 -10.80 1.28
N HIS A 149 13.58 -9.82 2.18
CA HIS A 149 14.56 -8.73 2.23
C HIS A 149 14.73 -8.00 0.89
N VAL A 150 13.62 -7.77 0.17
CA VAL A 150 13.63 -7.11 -1.14
C VAL A 150 13.56 -5.60 -1.01
N MET A 151 12.63 -5.11 -0.19
CA MET A 151 12.40 -3.67 -0.01
C MET A 151 11.63 -3.36 1.28
N ALA A 152 11.77 -2.13 1.75
CA ALA A 152 10.98 -1.58 2.84
C ALA A 152 9.51 -1.38 2.43
N ASP A 153 8.62 -1.21 3.41
CA ASP A 153 7.19 -1.05 3.17
C ASP A 153 6.89 0.19 2.32
N SER A 154 5.98 0.05 1.38
CA SER A 154 5.39 1.18 0.64
C SER A 154 4.23 1.80 1.42
N GLN A 155 3.51 2.75 0.82
CA GLN A 155 2.34 3.40 1.42
C GLN A 155 1.26 2.44 1.98
N GLY A 156 1.25 1.19 1.55
CA GLY A 156 0.49 0.06 2.12
C GLY A 156 -1.02 0.16 2.04
N CYS A 157 -1.56 0.95 1.09
CA CYS A 157 -3.00 1.10 0.88
C CYS A 157 -3.27 1.88 -0.41
N CYS A 158 -4.48 1.78 -0.96
CA CYS A 158 -4.89 2.55 -2.13
C CYS A 158 -5.40 3.95 -1.78
N ASN A 159 -5.49 4.32 -0.50
CA ASN A 159 -6.04 5.61 -0.03
C ASN A 159 -7.34 5.97 -0.74
N ASN A 160 -8.33 5.07 -0.69
CA ASN A 160 -9.58 5.20 -1.42
C ASN A 160 -10.39 6.36 -0.87
N PHE A 161 -10.78 7.26 -1.75
CA PHE A 161 -11.62 8.40 -1.40
C PHE A 161 -12.86 8.44 -2.30
N THR A 162 -14.02 8.54 -1.68
CA THR A 162 -15.33 8.55 -2.35
C THR A 162 -16.14 9.72 -1.85
N PHE A 163 -16.84 10.40 -2.72
CA PHE A 163 -17.85 11.37 -2.31
C PHE A 163 -19.00 11.44 -3.31
N GLY A 164 -20.15 11.90 -2.85
CA GLY A 164 -21.32 12.03 -3.71
C GLY A 164 -22.59 12.35 -2.94
N ASN A 165 -23.68 12.38 -3.69
CA ASN A 165 -25.06 12.48 -3.22
C ASN A 165 -25.98 11.70 -4.17
N ASP A 166 -27.30 11.89 -4.08
CA ASP A 166 -28.26 11.17 -4.93
C ASP A 166 -28.11 11.47 -6.44
N GLY A 167 -27.43 12.56 -6.81
CA GLY A 167 -27.26 12.97 -8.21
C GLY A 167 -25.98 12.51 -8.87
N PHE A 168 -24.93 12.20 -8.10
CA PHE A 168 -23.64 11.74 -8.61
C PHE A 168 -22.80 11.02 -7.55
N GLY A 169 -21.85 10.21 -8.02
CA GLY A 169 -20.80 9.60 -7.20
C GLY A 169 -19.44 9.77 -7.85
N TYR A 170 -18.41 9.93 -7.03
CA TYR A 170 -17.01 9.95 -7.44
C TYR A 170 -16.18 9.02 -6.57
N TYR A 171 -15.21 8.36 -7.18
CA TYR A 171 -14.23 7.50 -6.50
C TYR A 171 -12.85 7.72 -7.07
N GLU A 172 -11.85 7.76 -6.21
CA GLU A 172 -10.44 7.78 -6.61
C GLU A 172 -9.58 6.96 -5.67
N THR A 173 -8.41 6.53 -6.17
CA THR A 173 -7.28 6.06 -5.38
C THR A 173 -6.20 7.13 -5.40
N ILE A 174 -5.52 7.32 -4.27
CA ILE A 174 -4.52 8.38 -4.14
C ILE A 174 -3.15 7.75 -3.92
N ALA A 175 -2.17 8.20 -4.72
CA ALA A 175 -0.79 7.75 -4.65
C ALA A 175 -0.11 8.07 -3.30
N GLY A 176 1.01 7.43 -3.02
CA GLY A 176 1.81 7.68 -1.82
C GLY A 176 3.29 7.39 -2.05
N GLY A 177 4.04 7.13 -1.00
CA GLY A 177 5.46 6.84 -1.08
C GLY A 177 5.75 5.36 -1.34
N HIS A 178 6.72 5.09 -2.22
CA HIS A 178 7.26 3.75 -2.45
C HIS A 178 8.38 3.45 -1.45
N GLY A 179 8.47 2.23 -0.96
CA GLY A 179 9.56 1.78 -0.10
C GLY A 179 10.92 1.79 -0.81
N ALA A 180 11.99 2.00 -0.08
CA ALA A 180 13.35 1.88 -0.59
C ALA A 180 13.84 0.43 -0.58
N SER A 181 14.90 0.14 -1.33
CA SER A 181 15.57 -1.16 -1.33
C SER A 181 17.08 -1.01 -1.15
N ALA A 182 17.80 -2.13 -1.18
CA ALA A 182 19.26 -2.15 -1.14
C ALA A 182 19.94 -1.43 -2.32
N HIS A 183 19.19 -1.11 -3.39
CA HIS A 183 19.76 -0.63 -4.66
C HIS A 183 19.15 0.66 -5.17
N TRP A 184 18.03 1.12 -4.61
CA TRP A 184 17.35 2.35 -5.05
C TRP A 184 16.56 3.02 -3.92
N SER A 185 16.40 4.34 -4.05
CA SER A 185 15.47 5.12 -3.23
C SER A 185 14.02 4.95 -3.71
N GLY A 186 13.08 5.02 -2.79
CA GLY A 186 11.66 4.99 -3.11
C GLY A 186 11.21 6.19 -3.95
N VAL A 187 10.25 5.97 -4.84
CA VAL A 187 9.66 7.02 -5.68
C VAL A 187 8.53 7.70 -4.93
N SER A 188 8.45 9.03 -5.03
CA SER A 188 7.42 9.84 -4.37
C SER A 188 6.14 9.93 -5.21
N GLY A 189 4.98 9.90 -4.55
CA GLY A 189 3.70 10.18 -5.19
C GLY A 189 3.32 9.18 -6.29
N ILE A 190 3.62 7.90 -6.11
CA ILE A 190 3.37 6.83 -7.09
C ILE A 190 2.34 5.82 -6.57
N GLN A 191 1.61 5.22 -7.49
CA GLN A 191 0.81 4.01 -7.19
C GLN A 191 1.76 2.82 -7.00
N THR A 192 1.58 2.08 -5.92
CA THR A 192 2.50 1.00 -5.52
C THR A 192 1.82 -0.36 -5.49
N ASN A 193 2.60 -1.41 -5.70
CA ASN A 193 2.20 -2.81 -5.51
C ASN A 193 0.88 -3.17 -6.24
N MET A 194 -0.17 -3.48 -5.48
CA MET A 194 -1.44 -4.00 -6.00
C MET A 194 -2.35 -2.92 -6.63
N THR A 195 -1.85 -1.71 -6.86
CA THR A 195 -2.59 -0.62 -7.52
C THR A 195 -1.76 0.05 -8.61
N ASN A 196 -2.41 0.40 -9.71
CA ASN A 196 -1.80 1.05 -10.87
C ASN A 196 -2.74 2.07 -11.52
N THR A 197 -3.65 2.64 -10.74
CA THR A 197 -4.66 3.58 -11.24
C THR A 197 -4.04 4.94 -11.57
N ARG A 198 -4.80 5.76 -12.30
CA ARG A 198 -4.51 7.16 -12.53
C ARG A 198 -5.53 8.01 -11.78
N ILE A 199 -5.12 9.22 -11.38
CA ILE A 199 -6.01 10.19 -10.76
C ILE A 199 -6.63 11.09 -11.82
N THR A 200 -7.83 11.59 -11.56
CA THR A 200 -8.51 12.53 -12.47
C THR A 200 -7.73 13.84 -12.52
N ASP A 201 -7.53 14.36 -13.71
CA ASP A 201 -6.94 15.66 -13.95
C ASP A 201 -7.72 16.77 -13.22
N ALA A 202 -7.00 17.75 -12.66
CA ALA A 202 -7.56 18.77 -11.79
C ALA A 202 -8.67 19.60 -12.46
N GLU A 203 -8.47 20.02 -13.71
CA GLU A 203 -9.42 20.85 -14.46
C GLU A 203 -10.66 20.05 -14.83
N VAL A 204 -10.50 18.79 -15.24
CA VAL A 204 -11.61 17.87 -15.51
C VAL A 204 -12.40 17.58 -14.23
N PHE A 205 -11.71 17.43 -13.11
CA PHE A 205 -12.29 17.15 -11.81
C PHE A 205 -13.21 18.30 -11.35
N GLU A 206 -12.71 19.53 -11.38
CA GLU A 206 -13.47 20.72 -11.01
C GLU A 206 -14.63 21.05 -11.99
N LYS A 207 -14.46 20.70 -13.27
CA LYS A 207 -15.50 20.88 -14.29
C LYS A 207 -16.66 19.90 -14.13
N ARG A 208 -16.39 18.67 -13.71
CA ARG A 208 -17.39 17.60 -13.62
C ARG A 208 -18.11 17.55 -12.28
N TYR A 209 -17.43 17.94 -11.21
CA TYR A 209 -17.93 17.81 -9.84
C TYR A 209 -17.96 19.16 -9.13
N PRO A 210 -18.92 19.40 -8.23
CA PRO A 210 -19.03 20.66 -7.49
C PRO A 210 -18.00 20.76 -6.37
N ILE A 211 -16.72 20.74 -6.72
CA ILE A 211 -15.58 20.82 -5.81
C ILE A 211 -14.56 21.86 -6.28
N ILE A 212 -13.59 22.16 -5.44
CA ILE A 212 -12.35 22.86 -5.79
C ILE A 212 -11.19 22.05 -5.27
N LEU A 213 -10.24 21.71 -6.13
CA LEU A 213 -8.97 21.09 -5.74
C LEU A 213 -8.02 22.18 -5.23
N ARG A 214 -7.91 22.29 -3.90
CA ARG A 214 -7.11 23.36 -3.26
C ARG A 214 -5.62 23.08 -3.28
N ASP A 215 -5.24 21.78 -3.23
CA ASP A 215 -3.85 21.37 -3.24
C ASP A 215 -3.73 19.92 -3.72
N PHE A 216 -2.75 19.66 -4.59
CA PHE A 216 -2.28 18.34 -4.93
C PHE A 216 -0.77 18.41 -5.15
N SER A 217 -0.02 18.04 -4.13
CA SER A 217 1.43 18.21 -4.08
C SER A 217 2.12 17.04 -3.40
N ILE A 218 3.43 16.93 -3.57
CA ILE A 218 4.25 15.99 -2.79
C ILE A 218 4.27 16.44 -1.33
N ARG A 219 4.09 15.49 -0.42
CA ARG A 219 4.21 15.67 1.02
C ARG A 219 5.67 15.52 1.42
N ASP A 220 6.43 16.60 1.37
CA ASP A 220 7.86 16.60 1.66
C ASP A 220 8.18 16.01 3.03
N ASN A 221 9.34 15.33 3.12
CA ASN A 221 9.86 14.70 4.33
C ASN A 221 8.94 13.62 4.96
N SER A 222 8.08 13.01 4.15
CA SER A 222 7.23 11.90 4.61
C SER A 222 7.82 10.51 4.34
N GLY A 223 8.78 10.37 3.44
CA GLY A 223 9.57 9.15 3.26
C GLY A 223 10.53 8.92 4.41
N GLY A 224 10.74 7.66 4.81
CA GLY A 224 11.73 7.25 5.81
C GLY A 224 13.15 7.53 5.34
N ASN A 225 14.03 7.98 6.24
CA ASN A 225 15.44 8.18 5.91
C ASN A 225 16.18 6.83 5.92
N GLY A 226 17.33 6.80 5.24
CA GLY A 226 18.17 5.62 5.16
C GLY A 226 19.37 5.90 4.27
N LEU A 227 20.19 4.88 4.01
CA LEU A 227 21.17 4.93 2.91
C LEU A 227 20.43 5.19 1.59
N PHE A 228 19.30 4.52 1.40
CA PHE A 228 18.31 4.80 0.37
C PHE A 228 17.03 5.31 1.03
N LYS A 229 16.58 6.49 0.61
CA LYS A 229 15.42 7.15 1.21
C LYS A 229 14.11 6.56 0.64
N GLY A 230 13.11 6.35 1.49
CA GLY A 230 11.74 6.06 1.07
C GLY A 230 11.11 7.22 0.31
N GLY A 231 10.19 6.92 -0.59
CA GLY A 231 9.44 7.92 -1.35
C GLY A 231 8.49 8.73 -0.46
N ASN A 232 8.26 9.97 -0.83
CA ASN A 232 7.29 10.83 -0.15
C ASN A 232 5.85 10.51 -0.57
N GLY A 233 4.91 10.63 0.35
CA GLY A 233 3.48 10.63 0.07
C GLY A 233 3.03 11.90 -0.65
N VAL A 234 1.72 12.08 -0.78
CA VAL A 234 1.12 13.28 -1.36
C VAL A 234 0.17 13.95 -0.36
N ARG A 235 -0.06 15.23 -0.58
CA ARG A 235 -1.11 16.02 0.01
C ARG A 235 -2.19 16.25 -1.06
N ARG A 236 -3.44 15.93 -0.74
CA ARG A 236 -4.59 16.21 -1.56
C ARG A 236 -5.64 16.91 -0.73
N GLU A 237 -6.03 18.13 -1.12
CA GLU A 237 -7.00 18.97 -0.40
C GLU A 237 -8.15 19.35 -1.33
N ILE A 238 -9.35 18.89 -1.00
CA ILE A 238 -10.57 19.09 -1.77
C ILE A 238 -11.55 19.91 -0.93
N GLU A 239 -12.09 20.99 -1.51
CA GLU A 239 -13.15 21.80 -0.94
C GLU A 239 -14.47 21.49 -1.66
N PHE A 240 -15.54 21.28 -0.90
CA PHE A 240 -16.85 20.96 -1.42
C PHE A 240 -17.69 22.23 -1.60
N ARG A 241 -18.37 22.36 -2.73
CA ARG A 241 -19.22 23.51 -3.02
C ARG A 241 -20.70 23.29 -2.70
N ILE A 242 -21.06 22.05 -2.48
CA ILE A 242 -22.41 21.62 -2.07
C ILE A 242 -22.29 20.55 -0.99
N PRO A 243 -23.36 20.28 -0.22
CA PRO A 243 -23.38 19.17 0.72
C PRO A 243 -23.26 17.83 0.00
N VAL A 244 -22.36 16.96 0.49
CA VAL A 244 -22.17 15.58 0.02
C VAL A 244 -21.78 14.68 1.18
N ASN A 245 -21.97 13.36 1.02
CA ASN A 245 -21.31 12.37 1.87
C ASN A 245 -19.91 12.10 1.33
N ALA A 246 -18.89 12.17 2.17
CA ALA A 246 -17.49 11.88 1.84
C ALA A 246 -16.98 10.72 2.68
N SER A 247 -16.40 9.72 2.05
CA SER A 247 -15.90 8.52 2.70
C SER A 247 -14.44 8.25 2.37
N ILE A 248 -13.68 7.82 3.38
CA ILE A 248 -12.28 7.39 3.22
C ILE A 248 -12.13 5.95 3.69
N LEU A 249 -11.43 5.14 2.89
CA LEU A 249 -10.98 3.80 3.25
C LEU A 249 -9.47 3.74 3.03
N SER A 250 -8.73 3.78 4.11
CA SER A 250 -7.27 3.85 4.09
C SER A 250 -6.65 3.15 5.29
N GLU A 251 -5.37 2.81 5.15
CA GLU A 251 -4.53 2.14 6.15
C GLU A 251 -3.23 2.93 6.36
N ARG A 252 -2.35 2.47 7.24
CA ARG A 252 -1.10 3.15 7.61
C ARG A 252 -1.34 4.52 8.28
N ARG A 253 -2.43 4.63 9.06
CA ARG A 253 -2.74 5.81 9.89
C ARG A 253 -2.34 5.61 11.35
N ALA A 254 -2.38 4.36 11.83
CA ALA A 254 -1.91 3.98 13.16
C ALA A 254 -0.49 3.40 13.10
N ILE A 255 -0.22 2.54 12.12
CA ILE A 255 1.05 1.83 11.93
C ILE A 255 1.79 2.43 10.72
N ALA A 256 3.03 2.88 10.94
CA ALA A 256 3.85 3.46 9.89
C ALA A 256 4.29 2.40 8.85
N PRO A 257 4.57 2.78 7.60
CA PRO A 257 5.34 1.93 6.69
C PRO A 257 6.76 1.73 7.24
N HIS A 258 7.15 0.47 7.48
CA HIS A 258 8.41 0.14 8.13
C HIS A 258 9.61 0.31 7.20
N GLY A 259 10.70 0.88 7.75
CA GLY A 259 12.02 0.84 7.14
C GLY A 259 12.67 -0.54 7.29
N MET A 260 13.75 -0.78 6.54
CA MET A 260 14.51 -2.02 6.61
C MET A 260 16.01 -1.77 6.73
N GLU A 261 16.74 -2.76 7.27
CA GLU A 261 18.20 -2.76 7.40
C GLU A 261 18.76 -1.50 8.08
N GLY A 262 18.06 -0.99 9.12
CA GLY A 262 18.42 0.24 9.83
C GLY A 262 17.84 1.52 9.22
N GLY A 263 17.09 1.43 8.13
CA GLY A 263 16.34 2.57 7.58
C GLY A 263 15.16 2.97 8.47
N GLU A 264 14.81 4.25 8.45
CA GLU A 264 13.69 4.78 9.23
C GLU A 264 12.34 4.46 8.59
N ASP A 265 11.30 4.41 9.43
CA ASP A 265 9.92 4.29 8.99
C ASP A 265 9.48 5.52 8.18
N GLY A 266 8.60 5.28 7.20
CA GLY A 266 7.86 6.36 6.52
C GLY A 266 6.85 7.02 7.47
N SER A 267 6.48 8.26 7.18
CA SER A 267 5.45 8.97 7.93
C SER A 267 4.08 8.34 7.70
N ARG A 268 3.31 8.15 8.76
CA ARG A 268 1.92 7.70 8.69
C ARG A 268 1.05 8.68 7.90
N GLY A 269 0.02 8.16 7.25
CA GLY A 269 -1.02 8.99 6.62
C GLY A 269 -1.89 9.70 7.68
N VAL A 270 -2.53 10.78 7.24
CA VAL A 270 -3.47 11.56 8.08
C VAL A 270 -4.62 12.02 7.20
N ASN A 271 -5.85 11.90 7.69
CA ASN A 271 -7.05 12.38 7.01
C ASN A 271 -7.74 13.42 7.89
N LEU A 272 -7.90 14.63 7.38
CA LEU A 272 -8.45 15.75 8.12
C LEU A 272 -9.72 16.28 7.44
N TRP A 273 -10.75 16.51 8.23
CA TRP A 273 -11.92 17.28 7.85
C TRP A 273 -11.84 18.68 8.44
N ILE A 274 -11.81 19.68 7.58
CA ILE A 274 -11.89 21.09 7.97
C ILE A 274 -13.33 21.52 7.80
N ARG A 275 -14.00 21.73 8.90
CA ARG A 275 -15.40 22.11 8.98
C ARG A 275 -15.55 23.58 9.35
N ASN A 276 -16.46 24.27 8.68
CA ASN A 276 -16.85 25.63 9.04
C ASN A 276 -18.02 25.57 10.05
N VAL A 277 -17.82 26.15 11.24
CA VAL A 277 -18.82 26.23 12.31
C VAL A 277 -18.97 27.69 12.73
N GLY A 278 -19.96 28.40 12.13
CA GLY A 278 -20.06 29.86 12.25
C GLY A 278 -18.79 30.51 11.71
N ASP A 279 -18.21 31.43 12.46
CA ASP A 279 -16.97 32.12 12.08
C ASP A 279 -15.68 31.34 12.41
N LYS A 280 -15.79 30.12 12.95
CA LYS A 280 -14.64 29.29 13.34
C LYS A 280 -14.45 28.13 12.40
N LYS A 281 -13.18 27.76 12.21
CA LYS A 281 -12.78 26.52 11.54
C LYS A 281 -12.45 25.47 12.58
N GLN A 282 -13.08 24.32 12.47
CA GLN A 282 -12.80 23.13 13.24
C GLN A 282 -12.02 22.13 12.39
N VAL A 283 -10.91 21.60 12.90
CA VAL A 283 -10.11 20.57 12.24
C VAL A 283 -10.31 19.26 12.99
N ILE A 284 -10.80 18.26 12.29
CA ILE A 284 -11.13 16.94 12.83
C ILE A 284 -10.27 15.90 12.11
N ASN A 285 -9.49 15.12 12.86
CA ASN A 285 -8.87 13.93 12.30
C ASN A 285 -9.93 12.82 12.22
N ILE A 286 -10.27 12.41 11.00
CA ILE A 286 -11.32 11.41 10.75
C ILE A 286 -10.79 9.97 10.73
N GLY A 287 -9.50 9.77 11.02
CA GLY A 287 -8.91 8.44 11.06
C GLY A 287 -8.73 7.80 9.68
N GLY A 288 -8.50 6.49 9.67
CA GLY A 288 -8.25 5.73 8.44
C GLY A 288 -9.52 5.35 7.67
N LYS A 289 -10.63 5.18 8.38
CA LYS A 289 -11.91 4.70 7.85
C LYS A 289 -13.03 5.55 8.44
N ALA A 290 -13.69 6.31 7.60
CA ALA A 290 -14.77 7.21 8.03
C ALA A 290 -15.69 7.54 6.87
N SER A 291 -16.94 7.86 7.22
CA SER A 291 -17.90 8.51 6.35
C SER A 291 -18.43 9.74 7.08
N VAL A 292 -18.40 10.90 6.43
CA VAL A 292 -18.77 12.17 7.00
C VAL A 292 -19.67 12.98 6.06
N ASP A 293 -20.65 13.66 6.61
CA ASP A 293 -21.49 14.56 5.84
C ASP A 293 -20.84 15.96 5.84
N VAL A 294 -20.26 16.32 4.71
CA VAL A 294 -19.61 17.61 4.51
C VAL A 294 -20.59 18.64 3.99
N SER A 295 -20.43 19.87 4.41
CA SER A 295 -21.21 21.04 3.97
C SER A 295 -20.45 21.83 2.91
N SER A 296 -21.16 22.76 2.24
CA SER A 296 -20.51 23.71 1.33
C SER A 296 -19.43 24.52 2.05
N GLY A 297 -18.25 24.60 1.48
CA GLY A 297 -17.07 25.27 2.03
C GLY A 297 -16.23 24.41 2.98
N ASP A 298 -16.69 23.21 3.38
CA ASP A 298 -15.89 22.25 4.11
C ASP A 298 -14.79 21.68 3.21
N ARG A 299 -13.69 21.19 3.83
CA ARG A 299 -12.57 20.60 3.11
C ARG A 299 -12.16 19.26 3.71
N ILE A 300 -11.78 18.35 2.85
CA ILE A 300 -11.07 17.11 3.22
C ILE A 300 -9.62 17.24 2.77
N ILE A 301 -8.69 16.97 3.70
CA ILE A 301 -7.26 16.90 3.42
C ILE A 301 -6.81 15.47 3.66
N ILE A 302 -6.22 14.86 2.64
CA ILE A 302 -5.66 13.52 2.69
C ILE A 302 -4.15 13.66 2.54
N LEU A 303 -3.42 13.30 3.61
CA LEU A 303 -1.96 13.19 3.62
C LEU A 303 -1.63 11.71 3.53
N THR A 304 -1.15 11.26 2.38
CA THR A 304 -0.85 9.83 2.20
C THR A 304 0.47 9.46 2.86
N PRO A 305 0.67 8.18 3.22
CA PRO A 305 1.91 7.72 3.85
C PRO A 305 3.12 7.87 2.92
N GLY A 306 4.29 8.09 3.51
CA GLY A 306 5.57 7.86 2.83
C GLY A 306 5.92 6.38 2.80
N GLY A 307 6.94 6.00 2.03
CA GLY A 307 7.55 4.68 2.08
C GLY A 307 8.66 4.59 3.13
N GLY A 308 8.99 3.39 3.59
CA GLY A 308 10.12 3.14 4.49
C GLY A 308 11.47 3.32 3.81
N GLY A 309 12.50 3.74 4.57
CA GLY A 309 13.88 3.84 4.13
C GLY A 309 14.61 2.49 4.19
N TRP A 310 15.77 2.39 3.57
CA TRP A 310 16.63 1.20 3.58
C TRP A 310 18.05 1.54 4.00
N GLY A 311 18.61 0.74 4.90
CA GLY A 311 19.96 0.90 5.41
C GLY A 311 20.10 2.08 6.38
N GLU A 312 21.14 2.06 7.21
CA GLU A 312 21.37 3.14 8.17
C GLU A 312 21.61 4.48 7.44
N PRO A 313 20.99 5.58 7.92
CA PRO A 313 21.23 6.91 7.38
C PRO A 313 22.73 7.26 7.50
N SER A 314 23.36 7.63 6.39
CA SER A 314 24.75 8.07 6.44
C SER A 314 24.88 9.41 7.20
N ALA A 315 26.04 9.65 7.84
CA ALA A 315 26.33 10.89 8.54
C ALA A 315 26.27 12.15 7.62
N HIS A 316 26.22 11.95 6.31
CA HIS A 316 26.15 12.99 5.28
C HIS A 316 24.72 13.32 4.82
N THR A 317 23.70 12.69 5.42
CA THR A 317 22.30 13.08 5.11
C THR A 317 22.05 14.45 5.73
N PRO A 318 21.75 15.50 4.94
CA PRO A 318 21.58 16.85 5.48
C PRO A 318 20.51 16.89 6.57
N GLU A 319 20.77 17.61 7.66
CA GLU A 319 19.89 17.72 8.83
C GLU A 319 18.50 18.28 8.46
N SER A 320 18.44 19.09 7.39
CA SER A 320 17.18 19.58 6.81
C SER A 320 16.26 18.46 6.29
N GLN A 321 16.81 17.29 5.94
CA GLN A 321 16.02 16.12 5.53
C GLN A 321 15.52 15.27 6.73
N ARG A 322 16.01 15.54 7.94
CA ARG A 322 15.62 14.82 9.17
C ARG A 322 14.41 15.40 9.87
N LYS A 323 14.01 16.64 9.55
CA LYS A 323 12.84 17.27 10.18
C LYS A 323 11.54 16.61 9.66
N LYS A 324 10.95 15.74 10.46
CA LYS A 324 9.55 15.32 10.26
C LYS A 324 8.68 16.58 10.41
N VAL A 325 8.00 16.99 9.35
CA VAL A 325 6.99 18.05 9.44
C VAL A 325 5.84 17.52 10.29
N VAL A 326 5.79 17.97 11.55
CA VAL A 326 4.64 17.73 12.42
C VAL A 326 3.60 18.78 12.05
N TYR A 327 2.54 18.37 11.37
CA TYR A 327 1.39 19.25 11.14
C TYR A 327 0.66 19.46 12.48
N PRO A 328 0.67 20.67 13.07
CA PRO A 328 -0.09 20.91 14.28
C PRO A 328 -1.58 20.68 14.00
N VAL A 329 -2.27 20.08 14.93
CA VAL A 329 -3.74 20.03 14.89
C VAL A 329 -4.23 21.49 14.87
N GLY A 330 -4.86 21.91 13.77
CA GLY A 330 -5.30 23.31 13.59
C GLY A 330 -4.50 24.15 12.59
N ALA A 331 -3.52 23.60 11.87
CA ALA A 331 -2.68 24.33 10.90
C ALA A 331 -3.38 24.71 9.57
N GLY A 332 -4.62 25.14 9.62
CA GLY A 332 -5.39 25.55 8.43
C GLY A 332 -5.29 27.01 8.03
N SER A 333 -4.39 27.83 8.62
CA SER A 333 -4.31 29.27 8.30
C SER A 333 -3.35 29.57 7.16
N LEU A 334 -3.67 30.57 6.32
CA LEU A 334 -2.82 31.11 5.26
C LEU A 334 -1.44 31.57 5.77
N SER A 335 -1.34 31.99 7.04
CA SER A 335 -0.08 32.44 7.65
C SER A 335 0.87 31.26 7.89
N ILE A 336 0.36 30.08 8.24
CA ILE A 336 1.19 28.87 8.41
C ILE A 336 1.63 28.33 7.06
N ARG A 337 0.78 28.41 6.02
CA ARG A 337 1.18 28.09 4.64
C ARG A 337 2.34 28.93 4.14
N LYS A 338 2.33 30.26 4.43
CA LYS A 338 3.44 31.14 4.08
C LYS A 338 4.74 30.77 4.80
N LYS A 339 4.68 30.40 6.08
CA LYS A 339 5.87 29.94 6.81
C LYS A 339 6.44 28.63 6.27
N GLN A 340 5.58 27.71 5.87
CA GLN A 340 6.01 26.41 5.31
C GLN A 340 6.57 26.50 3.88
N GLN A 341 6.28 27.58 3.14
CA GLN A 341 6.84 27.82 1.81
C GLN A 341 8.22 28.48 1.83
N TYR A 342 8.64 29.04 2.97
CA TYR A 342 9.90 29.80 3.12
C TYR A 342 10.86 29.21 4.18
N GLU A 343 10.51 28.11 4.83
CA GLU A 343 11.36 27.24 5.64
C GLU A 343 11.63 25.88 4.95
#